data_348c6c47a22a760c0ed9966482905927
#
_entry.id   348c6c47a22a760c0ed9966482905927
#
_cell.length_a   1.000
_cell.length_b   1.000
_cell.length_c   1.000
_cell.angle_alpha   90.00
_cell.angle_beta   90.00
_cell.angle_gamma   90.00
#
_symmetry.space_group_name_H-M   'P 1'
#
loop_
_entity.id
_entity.type
_entity.pdbx_description
1 polymer ?
#
loop_
_entity_poly.entity_id
_entity_poly.type
_entity_poly.pdbx_seq_one_letter_code
_entity_poly.pdbx_strand_id
1 'polypeptide(L)'
;IPMLPFAPRIHPSAMPRYRRYYRDGQAEFLTLVAQGRRPWMADPAACREAIAALRAARALHPFSHHAHVLLPEHLHLLLSPHHGVCISDLVGCFKRAAQAGLHRAGLASSGLWQQRYYDHIVRDHEDFSRHLDYAHFNPVKHGLSTHAASWPWSSLAAWQARGVYPSTWGAIPPERIHGMSES
;
A
#
# COMPACT_ATOMS: atom_id res chain seq x y z
N ILE A 1 -5.38 7.45 53.27
CA ILE A 1 -6.04 7.31 51.93
C ILE A 1 -4.91 7.10 50.94
N PRO A 2 -4.70 5.90 50.34
CA PRO A 2 -3.65 5.69 49.38
C PRO A 2 -4.06 6.29 48.03
N MET A 3 -3.19 7.15 47.46
CA MET A 3 -3.33 7.67 46.10
C MET A 3 -3.17 6.52 45.12
N LEU A 4 -4.19 6.35 44.27
CA LEU A 4 -4.13 5.46 43.10
C LEU A 4 -3.04 5.95 42.11
N PRO A 5 -2.26 5.04 41.49
CA PRO A 5 -1.27 5.43 40.54
C PRO A 5 -1.93 5.98 39.27
N PHE A 6 -1.43 7.11 38.82
CA PHE A 6 -1.82 7.81 37.60
C PHE A 6 -1.56 6.87 36.38
N ALA A 7 -2.64 6.35 35.79
CA ALA A 7 -2.53 5.60 34.56
C ALA A 7 -2.03 6.55 33.45
N PRO A 8 -0.98 6.19 32.68
CA PRO A 8 -0.53 7.01 31.59
C PRO A 8 -1.67 7.12 30.54
N ARG A 9 -2.08 8.33 30.23
CA ARG A 9 -2.98 8.60 29.11
C ARG A 9 -2.28 8.11 27.84
N ILE A 10 -2.75 7.02 27.27
CA ILE A 10 -2.36 6.59 25.93
C ILE A 10 -2.95 7.63 24.97
N HIS A 11 -2.13 8.54 24.51
CA HIS A 11 -2.50 9.43 23.41
C HIS A 11 -2.72 8.56 22.16
N PRO A 12 -3.86 8.72 21.44
CA PRO A 12 -4.14 7.98 20.21
C PRO A 12 -3.20 8.36 19.06
N SER A 13 -2.25 9.25 19.27
CA SER A 13 -1.23 9.69 18.31
C SER A 13 0.16 9.10 18.59
N ALA A 14 0.26 7.94 19.24
CA ALA A 14 1.56 7.26 19.33
C ALA A 14 2.04 6.93 17.91
N MET A 15 2.97 7.75 17.39
CA MET A 15 3.61 7.51 16.10
C MET A 15 4.20 6.11 16.08
N PRO A 16 3.84 5.27 15.09
CA PRO A 16 4.47 3.98 14.91
C PRO A 16 5.99 4.13 14.81
N ARG A 17 6.75 3.27 15.48
CA ARG A 17 8.22 3.33 15.46
C ARG A 17 8.77 2.81 14.13
N TYR A 18 8.70 3.60 13.05
CA TYR A 18 9.16 3.25 11.71
C TYR A 18 10.68 3.32 11.51
N ARG A 19 11.47 3.66 12.52
CA ARG A 19 12.91 3.94 12.43
C ARG A 19 13.78 2.86 11.77
N ARG A 20 13.30 1.62 11.60
CA ARG A 20 14.09 0.51 11.05
C ARG A 20 14.01 0.35 9.53
N TYR A 21 13.11 1.05 8.85
CA TYR A 21 12.83 0.82 7.42
C TYR A 21 13.50 1.82 6.48
N TYR A 22 14.11 2.84 7.02
CA TYR A 22 14.72 3.95 6.28
C TYR A 22 16.17 3.75 5.85
N ARG A 23 16.79 2.60 6.08
CA ARG A 23 18.26 2.45 5.91
C ARG A 23 18.68 1.98 4.53
N ASP A 24 17.80 1.36 3.74
CA ASP A 24 18.13 0.76 2.46
C ASP A 24 17.34 1.44 1.33
N GLY A 25 17.87 2.55 0.85
CA GLY A 25 17.29 3.29 -0.28
C GLY A 25 16.16 4.25 0.12
N GLN A 26 15.86 5.19 -0.75
CA GLN A 26 14.78 6.15 -0.56
C GLN A 26 13.44 5.48 -0.81
N ALA A 27 12.47 5.67 0.09
CA ALA A 27 11.14 5.10 -0.09
C ALA A 27 10.38 5.88 -1.18
N GLU A 28 9.60 5.16 -1.98
CA GLU A 28 8.74 5.71 -3.01
C GLU A 28 7.31 5.21 -2.84
N PHE A 29 6.37 6.13 -2.97
CA PHE A 29 4.94 5.82 -3.02
C PHE A 29 4.47 5.87 -4.46
N LEU A 30 3.92 4.75 -4.93
CA LEU A 30 3.50 4.57 -6.31
C LEU A 30 1.98 4.40 -6.39
N THR A 31 1.35 5.04 -7.39
CA THR A 31 -0.04 4.78 -7.76
C THR A 31 -0.08 4.25 -9.20
N LEU A 32 -0.57 3.03 -9.36
CA LEU A 32 -0.75 2.40 -10.66
C LEU A 32 -2.25 2.26 -10.96
N VAL A 33 -2.69 2.87 -12.05
CA VAL A 33 -4.11 2.96 -12.42
C VAL A 33 -4.42 2.00 -13.57
N ALA A 34 -5.56 1.35 -13.47
CA ALA A 34 -6.09 0.50 -14.54
C ALA A 34 -6.42 1.32 -15.80
N GLN A 35 -6.18 0.76 -16.98
CA GLN A 35 -6.51 1.39 -18.25
C GLN A 35 -8.01 1.70 -18.32
N GLY A 36 -8.33 2.98 -18.56
CA GLY A 36 -9.71 3.46 -18.56
C GLY A 36 -10.42 3.30 -17.20
N ARG A 37 -9.66 3.22 -16.12
CA ARG A 37 -10.16 2.97 -14.75
C ARG A 37 -11.10 1.76 -14.68
N ARG A 38 -10.85 0.72 -15.48
CA ARG A 38 -11.63 -0.52 -15.44
C ARG A 38 -11.41 -1.24 -14.13
N PRO A 39 -12.45 -1.67 -13.39
CA PRO A 39 -12.32 -2.23 -12.05
C PRO A 39 -11.96 -3.72 -12.07
N TRP A 40 -10.92 -4.12 -12.82
CA TRP A 40 -10.55 -5.52 -12.96
C TRP A 40 -10.03 -6.16 -11.67
N MET A 41 -9.53 -5.36 -10.72
CA MET A 41 -9.16 -5.83 -9.37
C MET A 41 -10.37 -5.91 -8.41
N ALA A 42 -11.61 -5.73 -8.88
CA ALA A 42 -12.80 -6.11 -8.10
C ALA A 42 -12.94 -7.63 -7.98
N ASP A 43 -12.34 -8.39 -8.91
CA ASP A 43 -12.31 -9.86 -8.85
C ASP A 43 -11.18 -10.33 -7.89
N PRO A 44 -11.51 -11.12 -6.85
CA PRO A 44 -10.50 -11.70 -5.95
C PRO A 44 -9.45 -12.57 -6.66
N ALA A 45 -9.78 -13.23 -7.76
CA ALA A 45 -8.81 -14.00 -8.53
C ALA A 45 -7.79 -13.06 -9.21
N ALA A 46 -8.26 -11.93 -9.74
CA ALA A 46 -7.38 -10.93 -10.34
C ALA A 46 -6.47 -10.28 -9.29
N CYS A 47 -6.96 -10.02 -8.08
CA CYS A 47 -6.11 -9.54 -6.99
C CYS A 47 -5.00 -10.55 -6.63
N ARG A 48 -5.31 -11.85 -6.60
CA ARG A 48 -4.28 -12.89 -6.37
C ARG A 48 -3.19 -12.87 -7.44
N GLU A 49 -3.57 -12.75 -8.70
CA GLU A 49 -2.61 -12.63 -9.81
C GLU A 49 -1.76 -11.36 -9.70
N ALA A 50 -2.34 -10.23 -9.32
CA ALA A 50 -1.60 -9.00 -9.08
C ALA A 50 -0.58 -9.15 -7.94
N ILE A 51 -0.94 -9.79 -6.83
CA ILE A 51 -0.02 -10.08 -5.72
C ILE A 51 1.09 -11.06 -6.16
N ALA A 52 0.77 -12.08 -6.95
CA ALA A 52 1.77 -12.99 -7.51
C ALA A 52 2.75 -12.26 -8.43
N ALA A 53 2.23 -11.35 -9.27
CA ALA A 53 3.06 -10.51 -10.14
C ALA A 53 3.99 -9.57 -9.34
N LEU A 54 3.54 -9.02 -8.21
CA LEU A 54 4.36 -8.19 -7.35
C LEU A 54 5.51 -8.99 -6.72
N ARG A 55 5.24 -10.23 -6.32
CA ARG A 55 6.27 -11.16 -5.81
C ARG A 55 7.30 -11.51 -6.90
N ALA A 56 6.84 -11.78 -8.12
CA ALA A 56 7.71 -12.07 -9.26
C ALA A 56 8.58 -10.85 -9.62
N ALA A 57 8.00 -9.65 -9.66
CA ALA A 57 8.74 -8.42 -9.89
C ALA A 57 9.81 -8.19 -8.82
N ARG A 58 9.50 -8.45 -7.53
CA ARG A 58 10.45 -8.32 -6.43
C ARG A 58 11.63 -9.30 -6.51
N ALA A 59 11.41 -10.48 -7.06
CA ALA A 59 12.48 -11.47 -7.26
C ALA A 59 13.51 -11.01 -8.32
N LEU A 60 13.07 -10.27 -9.34
CA LEU A 60 13.92 -9.75 -10.42
C LEU A 60 14.46 -8.34 -10.13
N HIS A 61 13.70 -7.52 -9.44
CA HIS A 61 14.03 -6.15 -9.06
C HIS A 61 13.85 -6.02 -7.54
N PRO A 62 14.85 -6.38 -6.73
CA PRO A 62 14.72 -6.42 -5.27
C PRO A 62 14.35 -5.07 -4.65
N PHE A 63 13.41 -5.07 -3.71
CA PHE A 63 12.99 -3.91 -2.94
C PHE A 63 12.51 -4.29 -1.54
N SER A 64 12.59 -3.35 -0.62
CA SER A 64 11.94 -3.43 0.68
C SER A 64 10.47 -3.04 0.52
N HIS A 65 9.57 -3.98 0.78
CA HIS A 65 8.13 -3.75 0.70
C HIS A 65 7.63 -3.17 2.03
N HIS A 66 6.98 -2.00 1.99
CA HIS A 66 6.42 -1.34 3.16
C HIS A 66 4.89 -1.46 3.20
N ALA A 67 4.20 -1.10 2.12
CA ALA A 67 2.76 -1.24 2.05
C ALA A 67 2.27 -1.54 0.65
N HIS A 68 1.08 -2.14 0.59
CA HIS A 68 0.26 -2.17 -0.61
C HIS A 68 -1.22 -2.12 -0.24
N VAL A 69 -2.01 -1.64 -1.17
CA VAL A 69 -3.46 -1.81 -1.21
C VAL A 69 -3.91 -1.92 -2.66
N LEU A 70 -4.70 -2.94 -2.95
CA LEU A 70 -5.34 -3.11 -4.25
C LEU A 70 -6.80 -2.67 -4.12
N LEU A 71 -7.19 -1.74 -4.98
CA LEU A 71 -8.54 -1.23 -5.11
C LEU A 71 -9.07 -1.65 -6.48
N PRO A 72 -10.38 -1.60 -6.74
CA PRO A 72 -10.93 -2.15 -7.99
C PRO A 72 -10.24 -1.65 -9.26
N GLU A 73 -9.86 -0.39 -9.34
CA GLU A 73 -9.35 0.27 -10.54
C GLU A 73 -7.91 0.80 -10.43
N HIS A 74 -7.28 0.73 -9.24
CA HIS A 74 -5.90 1.16 -9.03
C HIS A 74 -5.28 0.46 -7.83
N LEU A 75 -3.97 0.60 -7.68
CA LEU A 75 -3.26 0.13 -6.50
C LEU A 75 -2.26 1.18 -6.03
N HIS A 76 -2.01 1.17 -4.73
CA HIS A 76 -0.90 1.90 -4.14
C HIS A 76 0.16 0.94 -3.63
N LEU A 77 1.43 1.32 -3.81
CA LEU A 77 2.61 0.64 -3.28
C LEU A 77 3.48 1.65 -2.56
N LEU A 78 3.96 1.29 -1.39
CA LEU A 78 5.04 1.99 -0.69
C LEU A 78 6.20 1.02 -0.57
N LEU A 79 7.32 1.35 -1.17
CA LEU A 79 8.49 0.47 -1.25
C LEU A 79 9.80 1.27 -1.27
N SER A 80 10.91 0.61 -0.94
CA SER A 80 12.26 1.16 -1.17
C SER A 80 13.03 0.24 -2.11
N PRO A 81 13.40 0.70 -3.32
CA PRO A 81 14.22 -0.11 -4.22
C PRO A 81 15.60 -0.36 -3.59
N HIS A 82 16.15 -1.53 -3.79
CA HIS A 82 17.52 -1.81 -3.41
C HIS A 82 18.50 -1.13 -4.37
N HIS A 83 19.75 -1.02 -3.95
CA HIS A 83 20.78 -0.34 -4.75
C HIS A 83 20.83 -0.87 -6.20
N GLY A 84 20.82 0.05 -7.16
CA GLY A 84 20.87 -0.27 -8.59
C GLY A 84 19.52 -0.66 -9.22
N VAL A 85 18.43 -0.74 -8.46
CA VAL A 85 17.11 -1.05 -9.02
C VAL A 85 16.44 0.23 -9.54
N CYS A 86 16.08 0.22 -10.83
CA CYS A 86 15.30 1.28 -11.45
C CYS A 86 13.78 1.05 -11.21
N ILE A 87 13.08 2.02 -10.65
CA ILE A 87 11.63 1.94 -10.40
C ILE A 87 10.83 1.70 -11.67
N SER A 88 11.20 2.33 -12.78
CA SER A 88 10.50 2.14 -14.05
C SER A 88 10.60 0.69 -14.55
N ASP A 89 11.75 0.04 -14.37
CA ASP A 89 11.95 -1.35 -14.75
C ASP A 89 11.16 -2.29 -13.85
N LEU A 90 11.15 -2.03 -12.54
CA LEU A 90 10.33 -2.75 -11.56
C LEU A 90 8.85 -2.66 -11.91
N VAL A 91 8.34 -1.44 -12.11
CA VAL A 91 6.92 -1.22 -12.48
C VAL A 91 6.59 -1.87 -13.82
N GLY A 92 7.47 -1.74 -14.82
CA GLY A 92 7.31 -2.40 -16.11
C GLY A 92 7.27 -3.93 -15.98
N CYS A 93 8.14 -4.51 -15.17
CA CYS A 93 8.14 -5.94 -14.86
C CYS A 93 6.84 -6.38 -14.19
N PHE A 94 6.41 -5.66 -13.15
CA PHE A 94 5.14 -5.92 -12.47
C PHE A 94 3.95 -5.88 -13.43
N LYS A 95 3.82 -4.81 -14.24
CA LYS A 95 2.71 -4.66 -15.19
C LYS A 95 2.65 -5.82 -16.19
N ARG A 96 3.80 -6.22 -16.75
CA ARG A 96 3.87 -7.37 -17.68
C ARG A 96 3.52 -8.69 -17.00
N ALA A 97 4.03 -8.93 -15.79
CA ALA A 97 3.73 -10.14 -15.03
C ALA A 97 2.26 -10.26 -14.66
N ALA A 98 1.62 -9.15 -14.22
CA ALA A 98 0.19 -9.10 -13.94
C ALA A 98 -0.63 -9.38 -15.20
N GLN A 99 -0.30 -8.73 -16.34
CA GLN A 99 -0.97 -8.98 -17.62
C GLN A 99 -0.88 -10.45 -18.04
N ALA A 100 0.30 -11.06 -17.93
CA ALA A 100 0.50 -12.46 -18.28
C ALA A 100 -0.24 -13.41 -17.33
N GLY A 101 -0.26 -13.11 -16.03
CA GLY A 101 -1.01 -13.88 -15.03
C GLY A 101 -2.51 -13.89 -15.31
N LEU A 102 -3.09 -12.68 -15.49
CA LEU A 102 -4.52 -12.56 -15.78
C LEU A 102 -4.92 -13.17 -17.11
N HIS A 103 -4.06 -13.08 -18.12
CA HIS A 103 -4.30 -13.75 -19.41
C HIS A 103 -4.35 -15.27 -19.24
N ARG A 104 -3.36 -15.88 -18.53
CA ARG A 104 -3.37 -17.33 -18.25
C ARG A 104 -4.59 -17.77 -17.44
N ALA A 105 -5.07 -16.93 -16.54
CA ALA A 105 -6.26 -17.17 -15.74
C ALA A 105 -7.60 -16.95 -16.51
N GLY A 106 -7.53 -16.47 -17.77
CA GLY A 106 -8.74 -16.15 -18.55
C GLY A 106 -9.48 -14.89 -18.07
N LEU A 107 -8.85 -14.08 -17.22
CA LEU A 107 -9.47 -12.91 -16.58
C LEU A 107 -9.28 -11.59 -17.36
N ALA A 108 -8.35 -11.55 -18.27
CA ALA A 108 -8.12 -10.37 -19.12
C ALA A 108 -7.42 -10.71 -20.43
N SER A 109 -7.77 -9.99 -21.51
CA SER A 109 -7.17 -10.18 -22.83
C SER A 109 -5.96 -9.26 -23.07
N SER A 110 -6.03 -7.98 -22.75
CA SER A 110 -4.95 -7.01 -22.97
C SER A 110 -5.22 -5.68 -22.24
N GLY A 111 -4.18 -4.84 -22.15
CA GLY A 111 -4.32 -3.45 -21.75
C GLY A 111 -4.87 -3.24 -20.35
N LEU A 112 -4.26 -3.87 -19.33
CA LEU A 112 -4.71 -3.73 -17.94
C LEU A 112 -4.40 -2.36 -17.35
N TRP A 113 -3.25 -1.80 -17.67
CA TRP A 113 -2.67 -0.66 -16.98
C TRP A 113 -2.56 0.56 -17.88
N GLN A 114 -2.75 1.75 -17.32
CA GLN A 114 -2.30 2.98 -17.95
C GLN A 114 -0.78 2.93 -18.17
N GLN A 115 -0.30 3.59 -19.21
CA GLN A 115 1.13 3.61 -19.53
C GLN A 115 1.94 4.26 -18.42
N ARG A 116 1.50 5.41 -17.95
CA ARG A 116 2.13 6.15 -16.85
C ARG A 116 1.67 5.64 -15.50
N TYR A 117 2.39 5.99 -14.48
CA TYR A 117 2.04 5.84 -13.07
C TYR A 117 2.44 7.12 -12.36
N TYR A 118 1.85 7.35 -11.19
CA TYR A 118 2.28 8.43 -10.30
C TYR A 118 3.31 7.86 -9.33
N ASP A 119 4.36 8.65 -9.08
CA ASP A 119 5.39 8.37 -8.08
C ASP A 119 5.62 9.60 -7.19
N HIS A 120 5.87 9.34 -5.93
CA HIS A 120 6.26 10.34 -4.95
C HIS A 120 7.44 9.80 -4.15
N ILE A 121 8.55 10.52 -4.19
CA ILE A 121 9.73 10.21 -3.39
C ILE A 121 9.47 10.67 -1.97
N VAL A 122 9.48 9.74 -1.03
CA VAL A 122 9.24 10.00 0.39
C VAL A 122 10.41 10.78 0.99
N ARG A 123 10.14 11.95 1.56
CA ARG A 123 11.16 12.92 1.99
C ARG A 123 11.70 12.67 3.39
N ASP A 124 10.82 12.23 4.30
CA ASP A 124 11.13 12.07 5.71
C ASP A 124 10.19 11.05 6.37
N HIS A 125 10.33 10.90 7.68
CA HIS A 125 9.54 9.95 8.46
C HIS A 125 8.05 10.32 8.55
N GLU A 126 7.74 11.60 8.59
CA GLU A 126 6.35 12.07 8.63
C GLU A 126 5.66 11.80 7.31
N ASP A 127 6.32 12.11 6.20
CA ASP A 127 5.87 11.84 4.85
C ASP A 127 5.67 10.33 4.59
N PHE A 128 6.60 9.50 5.10
CA PHE A 128 6.43 8.04 5.09
C PHE A 128 5.18 7.60 5.84
N SER A 129 4.98 8.12 7.03
CA SER A 129 3.83 7.77 7.87
C SER A 129 2.51 8.18 7.24
N ARG A 130 2.48 9.35 6.58
CA ARG A 130 1.31 9.84 5.84
C ARG A 130 0.95 8.90 4.69
N HIS A 131 1.92 8.49 3.89
CA HIS A 131 1.68 7.61 2.75
C HIS A 131 1.32 6.19 3.17
N LEU A 132 1.88 5.71 4.29
CA LEU A 132 1.51 4.42 4.87
C LEU A 132 0.06 4.41 5.34
N ASP A 133 -0.35 5.45 6.11
CA ASP A 133 -1.72 5.61 6.56
C ASP A 133 -2.68 5.79 5.38
N TYR A 134 -2.29 6.61 4.40
CA TYR A 134 -3.08 6.84 3.20
C TYR A 134 -3.34 5.53 2.43
N ALA A 135 -2.30 4.72 2.20
CA ALA A 135 -2.47 3.42 1.55
C ALA A 135 -3.45 2.52 2.30
N HIS A 136 -3.27 2.38 3.61
CA HIS A 136 -4.10 1.49 4.41
C HIS A 136 -5.52 1.98 4.64
N PHE A 137 -5.74 3.29 4.69
CA PHE A 137 -7.08 3.88 4.86
C PHE A 137 -7.85 4.00 3.54
N ASN A 138 -7.20 3.81 2.42
CA ASN A 138 -7.76 4.02 1.07
C ASN A 138 -9.08 3.27 0.81
N PRO A 139 -9.27 2.00 1.20
CA PRO A 139 -10.54 1.31 1.03
C PRO A 139 -11.72 1.99 1.73
N VAL A 140 -11.49 2.57 2.91
CA VAL A 140 -12.52 3.32 3.64
C VAL A 140 -12.77 4.68 3.00
N LYS A 141 -11.71 5.37 2.56
CA LYS A 141 -11.80 6.63 1.81
C LYS A 141 -12.67 6.50 0.56
N HIS A 142 -12.58 5.35 -0.14
CA HIS A 142 -13.38 5.06 -1.34
C HIS A 142 -14.74 4.43 -1.05
N GLY A 143 -15.14 4.27 0.21
CA GLY A 143 -16.41 3.65 0.57
C GLY A 143 -16.51 2.15 0.25
N LEU A 144 -15.37 1.50 0.01
CA LEU A 144 -15.30 0.06 -0.30
C LEU A 144 -15.36 -0.81 0.95
N SER A 145 -15.08 -0.22 2.11
CA SER A 145 -15.14 -0.86 3.42
C SER A 145 -15.48 0.17 4.48
N THR A 146 -16.15 -0.25 5.55
CA THR A 146 -16.41 0.59 6.72
C THR A 146 -15.23 0.62 7.69
N HIS A 147 -14.29 -0.32 7.55
CA HIS A 147 -13.09 -0.43 8.39
C HIS A 147 -11.90 -0.94 7.56
N ALA A 148 -10.75 -0.29 7.69
CA ALA A 148 -9.59 -0.62 6.86
C ALA A 148 -9.11 -2.08 7.03
N ALA A 149 -9.21 -2.64 8.24
CA ALA A 149 -8.83 -4.03 8.51
C ALA A 149 -9.75 -5.07 7.86
N SER A 150 -10.96 -4.68 7.44
CA SER A 150 -11.89 -5.57 6.73
C SER A 150 -11.58 -5.70 5.23
N TRP A 151 -10.61 -4.92 4.71
CA TRP A 151 -10.19 -5.00 3.32
C TRP A 151 -9.07 -6.03 3.12
N PRO A 152 -9.34 -7.16 2.46
CA PRO A 152 -8.37 -8.28 2.41
C PRO A 152 -7.16 -8.02 1.52
N TRP A 153 -7.25 -7.06 0.60
CA TRP A 153 -6.23 -6.76 -0.41
C TRP A 153 -5.31 -5.61 0.03
N SER A 154 -4.98 -5.59 1.33
CA SER A 154 -4.12 -4.60 1.97
C SER A 154 -3.05 -5.28 2.82
N SER A 155 -1.91 -4.61 2.96
CA SER A 155 -0.85 -5.04 3.88
C SER A 155 -1.10 -4.64 5.34
N LEU A 156 -2.22 -4.00 5.68
CA LEU A 156 -2.52 -3.52 7.03
C LEU A 156 -2.42 -4.61 8.10
N ALA A 157 -2.95 -5.80 7.82
CA ALA A 157 -2.91 -6.94 8.76
C ALA A 157 -1.47 -7.28 9.22
N ALA A 158 -0.50 -7.18 8.32
CA ALA A 158 0.91 -7.43 8.66
C ALA A 158 1.49 -6.35 9.58
N TRP A 159 1.02 -5.13 9.50
CA TRP A 159 1.41 -4.02 10.37
C TRP A 159 0.72 -4.09 11.73
N GLN A 160 -0.54 -4.53 11.76
CA GLN A 160 -1.26 -4.82 13.01
C GLN A 160 -0.61 -5.98 13.77
N ALA A 161 -0.22 -7.05 13.09
CA ALA A 161 0.49 -8.17 13.71
C ALA A 161 1.84 -7.77 14.33
N ARG A 162 2.46 -6.68 13.85
CA ARG A 162 3.69 -6.10 14.42
C ARG A 162 3.43 -5.08 15.55
N GLY A 163 2.16 -4.86 15.90
CA GLY A 163 1.76 -3.90 16.93
C GLY A 163 1.92 -2.42 16.52
N VAL A 164 2.06 -2.14 15.24
CA VAL A 164 2.21 -0.76 14.73
C VAL A 164 0.87 -0.05 14.66
N TYR A 165 -0.17 -0.74 14.22
CA TYR A 165 -1.55 -0.26 14.25
C TYR A 165 -2.37 -1.05 15.26
N PRO A 166 -3.15 -0.38 16.12
CA PRO A 166 -4.13 -1.07 16.95
C PRO A 166 -5.23 -1.70 16.08
N SER A 167 -5.88 -2.76 16.59
CA SER A 167 -6.97 -3.43 15.87
C SER A 167 -8.17 -2.51 15.58
N THR A 168 -8.34 -1.45 16.37
CA THR A 168 -9.39 -0.44 16.21
C THR A 168 -9.07 0.63 15.16
N TRP A 169 -7.87 0.65 14.61
CA TRP A 169 -7.46 1.65 13.63
C TRP A 169 -8.13 1.42 12.27
N GLY A 170 -8.57 2.51 11.65
CA GLY A 170 -9.03 2.51 10.26
C GLY A 170 -10.54 2.59 10.07
N ALA A 171 -11.31 2.97 11.11
CA ALA A 171 -12.71 3.37 10.98
C ALA A 171 -12.88 4.88 10.75
N ILE A 172 -11.93 5.69 11.24
CA ILE A 172 -11.94 7.15 11.17
C ILE A 172 -10.70 7.61 10.41
N PRO A 173 -10.82 8.64 9.52
CA PRO A 173 -9.69 9.17 8.79
C PRO A 173 -8.57 9.63 9.73
N PRO A 174 -7.32 9.19 9.54
CA PRO A 174 -6.19 9.74 10.28
C PRO A 174 -5.99 11.22 9.94
N GLU A 175 -5.75 12.08 10.93
CA GLU A 175 -5.56 13.53 10.71
C GLU A 175 -4.45 13.84 9.68
N ARG A 176 -3.38 13.05 9.70
CA ARG A 176 -2.21 13.28 8.83
C ARG A 176 -2.46 13.05 7.34
N ILE A 177 -3.57 12.41 6.95
CA ILE A 177 -3.91 12.23 5.52
C ILE A 177 -4.87 13.29 4.98
N HIS A 178 -5.28 14.25 5.80
CA HIS A 178 -6.13 15.34 5.33
C HIS A 178 -5.46 16.08 4.17
N GLY A 179 -6.21 16.33 3.10
CA GLY A 179 -5.70 16.98 1.89
C GLY A 179 -4.91 16.08 0.93
N MET A 180 -4.70 14.80 1.23
CA MET A 180 -4.15 13.87 0.26
C MET A 180 -5.23 13.49 -0.76
N SER A 181 -4.94 13.74 -2.03
CA SER A 181 -5.77 13.36 -3.17
C SER A 181 -5.11 12.23 -3.96
N GLU A 182 -5.90 11.54 -4.77
CA GLU A 182 -5.37 10.71 -5.83
C GLU A 182 -4.86 11.59 -6.95
N SER A 183 -3.64 11.36 -7.34
CA SER A 183 -3.01 12.03 -8.48
C SER A 183 -3.27 11.26 -9.76
#